data_ea455eb91d7fe32389df7de531193a6a
#
_entry.id   ea455eb91d7fe32389df7de531193a6a
#
_cell.length_a   1.000
_cell.length_b   1.000
_cell.length_c   1.000
_cell.angle_alpha   90.00
_cell.angle_beta   90.00
_cell.angle_gamma   90.00
#
_symmetry.space_group_name_H-M   'P 1'
#
loop_
_entity.id
_entity.type
_entity.pdbx_description
1 polymer ?
#
loop_
_entity_poly.entity_id
_entity_poly.type
_entity_poly.pdbx_seq_one_letter_code
_entity_poly.pdbx_strand_id
1 'polypeptide(L)'
;MGMHADDAEALKQSLNFTVHIGKCTEVYEVNSPTNTRNNAAGSGRTPLIKLTDVWKIYQMGEVDFAALRGINLEIYEGEFLVVLGPSGSGKSTLMNLIGCLDLPSKGKVSLNSKDISGLDESELARIRGQMIGFIFQSFNLIPTLNTLENVMLPLEFQEEEATRARKRGEYLLEIVGLSDKKQNLPSQLSGGQRQRVAIARSLAVNPPIILADEPTGNLDSKTGSYILEFLAKLHENEGKTIIIVTHDLEIVKHATRVVYLRDGEIEKIEIRENNGSGE
;
A
#
# COMPACT_ATOMS: atom_id res chain seq x y z
N MET A 1 -18.12 -15.37 -15.44
CA MET A 1 -18.68 -14.40 -16.40
C MET A 1 -17.52 -13.52 -16.81
N GLY A 2 -17.00 -13.71 -18.04
CA GLY A 2 -15.77 -13.07 -18.51
C GLY A 2 -15.93 -11.54 -18.63
N MET A 3 -14.84 -10.84 -18.37
CA MET A 3 -14.70 -9.40 -18.57
C MET A 3 -15.10 -9.06 -20.01
N HIS A 4 -16.00 -8.08 -20.22
CA HIS A 4 -16.37 -7.63 -21.55
C HIS A 4 -15.13 -7.11 -22.32
N ALA A 5 -15.10 -7.26 -23.64
CA ALA A 5 -13.99 -6.82 -24.50
C ALA A 5 -13.69 -5.31 -24.33
N ASP A 6 -14.73 -4.51 -24.07
CA ASP A 6 -14.64 -3.08 -23.80
C ASP A 6 -13.87 -2.74 -22.52
N ASP A 7 -13.94 -3.59 -21.47
CA ASP A 7 -13.15 -3.42 -20.25
C ASP A 7 -11.65 -3.65 -20.51
N ALA A 8 -11.31 -4.54 -21.45
CA ALA A 8 -9.92 -4.83 -21.82
C ALA A 8 -9.29 -3.72 -22.65
N GLU A 9 -10.07 -3.05 -23.48
CA GLU A 9 -9.61 -1.93 -24.32
C GLU A 9 -9.44 -0.64 -23.50
N ALA A 10 -10.39 -0.34 -22.59
CA ALA A 10 -10.27 0.74 -21.61
C ALA A 10 -9.06 0.54 -20.68
N LEU A 11 -8.79 -0.71 -20.29
CA LEU A 11 -7.62 -1.11 -19.51
C LEU A 11 -6.30 -0.89 -20.27
N LYS A 12 -6.24 -1.18 -21.57
CA LYS A 12 -5.05 -0.93 -22.39
C LYS A 12 -4.79 0.56 -22.62
N GLN A 13 -5.85 1.37 -22.79
CA GLN A 13 -5.72 2.82 -22.94
C GLN A 13 -5.25 3.49 -21.64
N SER A 14 -5.68 3.01 -20.46
CA SER A 14 -5.19 3.52 -19.18
C SER A 14 -3.74 3.15 -18.88
N LEU A 15 -3.22 2.07 -19.49
CA LEU A 15 -1.82 1.64 -19.37
C LEU A 15 -0.83 2.54 -20.14
N ASN A 16 -1.31 3.28 -21.17
CA ASN A 16 -0.50 4.23 -21.94
C ASN A 16 -0.49 5.65 -21.36
N PHE A 17 -1.22 5.91 -20.27
CA PHE A 17 -1.16 7.18 -19.59
C PHE A 17 0.12 7.26 -18.75
N THR A 18 0.93 8.26 -19.03
CA THR A 18 1.96 8.74 -18.12
C THR A 18 1.23 9.25 -16.88
N VAL A 19 1.23 8.44 -15.80
CA VAL A 19 0.52 8.77 -14.57
C VAL A 19 1.27 9.91 -13.89
N HIS A 20 0.88 11.16 -14.18
CA HIS A 20 1.29 12.34 -13.43
C HIS A 20 0.25 12.58 -12.33
N ILE A 21 0.36 11.91 -11.19
CA ILE A 21 -0.49 12.18 -10.01
C ILE A 21 -0.09 13.49 -9.30
N GLY A 22 0.94 14.14 -9.76
CA GLY A 22 1.45 15.36 -9.17
C GLY A 22 1.39 16.56 -10.09
N LYS A 23 0.29 17.33 -10.05
CA LYS A 23 0.28 18.80 -10.18
C LYS A 23 -1.12 19.34 -9.97
N CYS A 24 -1.60 19.39 -8.72
CA CYS A 24 -2.30 20.57 -8.24
C CYS A 24 -1.25 21.39 -7.48
N THR A 25 -0.67 22.37 -8.17
CA THR A 25 0.29 23.29 -7.59
C THR A 25 -0.45 24.31 -6.76
N GLU A 26 -0.32 24.20 -5.44
CA GLU A 26 -0.05 25.32 -4.54
C GLU A 26 0.70 24.77 -3.33
N VAL A 27 1.93 25.05 -3.35
CA VAL A 27 2.97 25.30 -2.34
C VAL A 27 2.77 24.69 -0.94
N TYR A 28 3.37 23.53 -0.74
CA TYR A 28 4.18 23.29 0.44
C TYR A 28 5.55 22.87 -0.05
N GLU A 29 6.54 23.74 0.15
CA GLU A 29 7.94 23.43 -0.09
C GLU A 29 8.37 22.29 0.83
N VAL A 30 8.34 21.09 0.30
CA VAL A 30 9.17 19.99 0.78
C VAL A 30 10.33 19.94 -0.21
N ASN A 31 11.49 20.38 0.25
CA ASN A 31 12.75 20.29 -0.48
C ASN A 31 12.94 18.84 -0.98
N SER A 32 12.74 18.65 -2.27
CA SER A 32 13.07 17.40 -2.94
C SER A 32 14.56 17.38 -3.22
N PRO A 33 15.33 16.44 -2.70
CA PRO A 33 16.70 16.24 -3.17
C PRO A 33 16.67 15.59 -4.54
N THR A 34 17.39 16.18 -5.45
CA THR A 34 17.69 15.76 -6.80
C THR A 34 18.08 14.29 -6.89
N ASN A 35 17.38 13.59 -7.78
CA ASN A 35 17.55 12.21 -8.17
C ASN A 35 18.98 11.93 -8.67
N THR A 36 19.80 11.28 -7.86
CA THR A 36 21.01 10.60 -8.30
C THR A 36 20.88 9.13 -7.93
N ARG A 37 20.52 8.32 -8.94
CA ARG A 37 20.56 6.86 -8.84
C ARG A 37 22.00 6.44 -8.54
N ASN A 38 22.23 5.94 -7.33
CA ASN A 38 23.39 5.12 -7.02
C ASN A 38 22.96 3.91 -6.21
N ASN A 39 23.01 2.76 -6.88
CA ASN A 39 22.94 1.45 -6.29
C ASN A 39 24.16 1.25 -5.37
N ALA A 40 23.94 1.23 -4.06
CA ALA A 40 24.83 0.56 -3.13
C ALA A 40 24.09 0.26 -1.84
N ALA A 41 24.07 -0.97 -1.44
CA ALA A 41 23.59 -1.42 -0.14
C ALA A 41 24.34 -0.67 0.97
N GLY A 42 23.57 0.06 1.82
CA GLY A 42 23.88 0.38 3.19
C GLY A 42 25.13 1.19 3.50
N SER A 43 25.08 2.52 3.33
CA SER A 43 25.75 3.43 4.27
C SER A 43 25.21 4.87 4.09
N GLY A 44 24.41 5.36 5.06
CA GLY A 44 24.02 6.76 5.13
C GLY A 44 22.56 7.12 4.78
N ARG A 45 21.72 6.19 4.30
CA ARG A 45 20.29 6.48 4.08
C ARG A 45 19.51 6.25 5.38
N THR A 46 18.70 7.23 5.77
CA THR A 46 17.77 7.07 6.90
C THR A 46 16.60 6.18 6.46
N PRO A 47 16.25 5.11 7.20
CA PRO A 47 15.12 4.29 6.86
C PRO A 47 13.80 5.05 7.06
N LEU A 48 12.86 4.88 6.12
CA LEU A 48 11.50 5.42 6.23
C LEU A 48 10.73 4.72 7.36
N ILE A 49 10.90 3.38 7.45
CA ILE A 49 10.32 2.56 8.51
C ILE A 49 11.43 1.71 9.11
N LYS A 50 11.51 1.68 10.46
CA LYS A 50 12.47 0.86 11.17
C LYS A 50 11.80 0.11 12.31
N LEU A 51 11.97 -1.21 12.30
CA LEU A 51 11.58 -2.11 13.38
C LEU A 51 12.85 -2.58 14.09
N THR A 52 12.89 -2.48 15.43
CA THR A 52 14.03 -2.89 16.24
C THR A 52 13.56 -3.81 17.36
N ASP A 53 13.95 -5.08 17.29
CA ASP A 53 13.59 -6.16 18.24
C ASP A 53 12.08 -6.19 18.54
N VAL A 54 11.26 -6.14 17.47
CA VAL A 54 9.79 -6.00 17.58
C VAL A 54 9.16 -7.35 17.88
N TRP A 55 8.38 -7.40 18.96
CA TRP A 55 7.53 -8.51 19.36
C TRP A 55 6.07 -8.09 19.35
N LYS A 56 5.21 -8.97 18.89
CA LYS A 56 3.75 -8.83 19.08
C LYS A 56 3.20 -10.08 19.70
N ILE A 57 2.63 -9.91 20.88
CA ILE A 57 2.08 -11.00 21.72
C ILE A 57 0.60 -10.71 21.93
N TYR A 58 -0.26 -11.63 21.52
CA TYR A 58 -1.69 -11.59 21.77
C TYR A 58 -2.04 -12.50 22.93
N GLN A 59 -2.87 -12.02 23.84
CA GLN A 59 -3.37 -12.80 24.97
C GLN A 59 -4.64 -13.55 24.52
N MET A 60 -4.57 -14.87 24.48
CA MET A 60 -5.68 -15.75 24.12
C MET A 60 -6.12 -16.55 25.34
N GLY A 61 -6.97 -15.94 26.18
CA GLY A 61 -7.34 -16.50 27.49
C GLY A 61 -6.13 -16.56 28.43
N GLU A 62 -5.74 -17.77 28.86
CA GLU A 62 -4.56 -17.98 29.74
C GLU A 62 -3.25 -18.22 28.96
N VAL A 63 -3.29 -18.23 27.62
CA VAL A 63 -2.13 -18.54 26.77
C VAL A 63 -1.70 -17.30 25.99
N ASP A 64 -0.42 -16.97 26.08
CA ASP A 64 0.21 -15.92 25.28
C ASP A 64 0.65 -16.50 23.93
N PHE A 65 0.18 -15.89 22.84
CA PHE A 65 0.57 -16.24 21.49
C PHE A 65 1.48 -15.14 20.90
N ALA A 66 2.75 -15.45 20.69
CA ALA A 66 3.70 -14.55 20.03
C ALA A 66 3.56 -14.65 18.52
N ALA A 67 2.85 -13.68 17.91
CA ALA A 67 2.66 -13.58 16.49
C ALA A 67 3.88 -13.02 15.74
N LEU A 68 4.70 -12.20 16.42
CA LEU A 68 6.01 -11.74 15.93
C LEU A 68 7.04 -11.87 17.03
N ARG A 69 8.28 -12.23 16.65
CA ARG A 69 9.37 -12.59 17.57
C ARG A 69 10.67 -11.94 17.15
N GLY A 70 11.01 -10.78 17.75
CA GLY A 70 12.30 -10.12 17.59
C GLY A 70 12.55 -9.62 16.16
N ILE A 71 11.53 -9.09 15.49
CA ILE A 71 11.64 -8.58 14.11
C ILE A 71 12.58 -7.37 14.07
N ASN A 72 13.61 -7.47 13.22
CA ASN A 72 14.49 -6.37 12.85
C ASN A 72 14.36 -6.14 11.35
N LEU A 73 13.83 -4.99 10.93
CA LEU A 73 13.61 -4.67 9.53
C LEU A 73 13.71 -3.16 9.31
N GLU A 74 14.46 -2.76 8.30
CA GLU A 74 14.52 -1.38 7.83
C GLU A 74 13.92 -1.33 6.42
N ILE A 75 13.04 -0.37 6.16
CA ILE A 75 12.41 -0.13 4.85
C ILE A 75 12.75 1.29 4.44
N TYR A 76 13.24 1.45 3.22
CA TYR A 76 13.68 2.74 2.72
C TYR A 76 12.65 3.35 1.76
N GLU A 77 12.70 4.66 1.64
CA GLU A 77 11.84 5.37 0.69
C GLU A 77 12.09 4.89 -0.74
N GLY A 78 11.01 4.69 -1.49
CA GLY A 78 11.06 4.21 -2.87
C GLY A 78 11.42 2.73 -3.00
N GLU A 79 11.19 1.89 -1.98
CA GLU A 79 11.30 0.44 -2.11
C GLU A 79 9.99 -0.21 -2.57
N PHE A 80 10.10 -1.26 -3.36
CA PHE A 80 9.03 -2.22 -3.58
C PHE A 80 9.33 -3.48 -2.76
N LEU A 81 8.80 -3.54 -1.55
CA LEU A 81 9.02 -4.63 -0.60
C LEU A 81 7.89 -5.66 -0.69
N VAL A 82 8.25 -6.93 -0.84
CA VAL A 82 7.29 -8.03 -0.73
C VAL A 82 7.61 -8.87 0.50
N VAL A 83 6.61 -9.09 1.36
CA VAL A 83 6.69 -9.99 2.50
C VAL A 83 5.96 -11.29 2.15
N LEU A 84 6.71 -12.35 2.02
CA LEU A 84 6.20 -13.69 1.73
C LEU A 84 6.18 -14.57 2.98
N GLY A 85 5.26 -15.50 3.03
CA GLY A 85 5.22 -16.53 4.07
C GLY A 85 3.90 -17.31 4.05
N PRO A 86 3.85 -18.48 4.69
CA PRO A 86 2.63 -19.26 4.81
C PRO A 86 1.54 -18.53 5.62
N SER A 87 0.32 -19.03 5.55
CA SER A 87 -0.75 -18.54 6.42
C SER A 87 -0.34 -18.70 7.90
N GLY A 88 -0.65 -17.71 8.74
CA GLY A 88 -0.28 -17.72 10.16
C GLY A 88 1.17 -17.35 10.46
N SER A 89 2.01 -17.01 9.48
CA SER A 89 3.42 -16.65 9.73
C SER A 89 3.63 -15.27 10.38
N GLY A 90 2.56 -14.48 10.59
CA GLY A 90 2.65 -13.15 11.20
C GLY A 90 2.63 -11.98 10.21
N LYS A 91 2.42 -12.22 8.90
CA LYS A 91 2.45 -11.18 7.84
C LYS A 91 1.48 -10.03 8.10
N SER A 92 0.20 -10.31 8.31
CA SER A 92 -0.81 -9.28 8.58
C SER A 92 -0.54 -8.55 9.90
N THR A 93 0.02 -9.25 10.90
CA THR A 93 0.48 -8.61 12.14
C THR A 93 1.62 -7.65 11.89
N LEU A 94 2.61 -8.04 11.10
CA LEU A 94 3.72 -7.16 10.70
C LEU A 94 3.20 -5.94 9.94
N MET A 95 2.29 -6.14 8.99
CA MET A 95 1.66 -5.05 8.23
C MET A 95 0.89 -4.09 9.14
N ASN A 96 0.16 -4.61 10.14
CA ASN A 96 -0.58 -3.77 11.09
C ASN A 96 0.34 -2.90 11.93
N LEU A 97 1.50 -3.41 12.35
CA LEU A 97 2.49 -2.60 13.08
C LEU A 97 3.11 -1.52 12.18
N ILE A 98 3.53 -1.89 10.97
CA ILE A 98 4.06 -0.94 9.98
C ILE A 98 3.01 0.11 9.62
N GLY A 99 1.76 -0.31 9.53
CA GLY A 99 0.61 0.54 9.19
C GLY A 99 0.06 1.39 10.33
N CYS A 100 0.68 1.39 11.49
CA CYS A 100 0.16 2.09 12.69
C CYS A 100 -1.28 1.69 13.05
N LEU A 101 -1.70 0.46 12.73
CA LEU A 101 -3.00 -0.11 13.10
C LEU A 101 -2.94 -0.85 14.43
N ASP A 102 -1.74 -1.17 14.88
CA ASP A 102 -1.47 -1.84 16.15
C ASP A 102 -0.10 -1.41 16.68
N LEU A 103 0.16 -1.64 17.97
CA LEU A 103 1.43 -1.32 18.61
C LEU A 103 2.20 -2.58 18.96
N PRO A 104 3.55 -2.54 18.97
CA PRO A 104 4.36 -3.66 19.39
C PRO A 104 4.18 -3.95 20.90
N SER A 105 4.24 -5.21 21.29
CA SER A 105 4.27 -5.61 22.72
C SER A 105 5.63 -5.36 23.35
N LYS A 106 6.72 -5.45 22.53
CA LYS A 106 8.10 -5.13 22.92
C LYS A 106 8.84 -4.63 21.68
N GLY A 107 9.97 -3.95 21.92
CA GLY A 107 10.78 -3.36 20.84
C GLY A 107 10.26 -2.00 20.42
N LYS A 108 10.72 -1.52 19.26
CA LYS A 108 10.40 -0.18 18.74
C LYS A 108 10.06 -0.23 17.26
N VAL A 109 9.05 0.55 16.90
CA VAL A 109 8.71 0.84 15.49
C VAL A 109 8.85 2.34 15.28
N SER A 110 9.64 2.73 14.27
CA SER A 110 9.80 4.14 13.89
C SER A 110 9.34 4.35 12.46
N LEU A 111 8.59 5.42 12.24
CA LEU A 111 8.15 5.88 10.92
C LEU A 111 8.67 7.30 10.70
N ASN A 112 9.40 7.51 9.61
CA ASN A 112 10.07 8.78 9.31
C ASN A 112 10.86 9.32 10.51
N SER A 113 11.68 8.47 11.13
CA SER A 113 12.49 8.74 12.34
C SER A 113 11.69 9.04 13.63
N LYS A 114 10.36 9.04 13.59
CA LYS A 114 9.51 9.20 14.79
C LYS A 114 9.17 7.82 15.36
N ASP A 115 9.51 7.58 16.64
CA ASP A 115 9.07 6.38 17.37
C ASP A 115 7.55 6.44 17.56
N ILE A 116 6.85 5.43 17.02
CA ILE A 116 5.38 5.33 17.11
C ILE A 116 4.92 4.43 18.25
N SER A 117 5.85 3.73 18.93
CA SER A 117 5.51 2.71 19.93
C SER A 117 4.86 3.25 21.18
N GLY A 118 4.99 4.55 21.45
CA GLY A 118 4.41 5.23 22.61
C GLY A 118 3.36 6.28 22.29
N LEU A 119 2.90 6.36 21.03
CA LEU A 119 1.92 7.35 20.60
C LEU A 119 0.51 6.92 21.00
N ASP A 120 -0.35 7.91 21.24
CA ASP A 120 -1.78 7.68 21.42
C ASP A 120 -2.49 7.41 20.09
N GLU A 121 -3.75 6.94 20.15
CA GLU A 121 -4.53 6.57 18.96
C GLU A 121 -4.80 7.77 18.03
N SER A 122 -4.93 8.98 18.58
CA SER A 122 -5.16 10.19 17.77
C SER A 122 -3.93 10.52 16.93
N GLU A 123 -2.73 10.42 17.52
CA GLU A 123 -1.47 10.63 16.81
C GLU A 123 -1.24 9.54 15.75
N LEU A 124 -1.52 8.28 16.08
CA LEU A 124 -1.43 7.15 15.13
C LEU A 124 -2.42 7.33 13.98
N ALA A 125 -3.67 7.73 14.26
CA ALA A 125 -4.68 8.00 13.23
C ALA A 125 -4.24 9.11 12.27
N ARG A 126 -3.64 10.19 12.80
CA ARG A 126 -3.11 11.28 11.99
C ARG A 126 -1.96 10.82 11.07
N ILE A 127 -1.03 10.03 11.61
CA ILE A 127 0.08 9.46 10.83
C ILE A 127 -0.47 8.54 9.74
N ARG A 128 -1.39 7.61 10.07
CA ARG A 128 -2.04 6.74 9.09
C ARG A 128 -2.68 7.54 7.97
N GLY A 129 -3.49 8.52 8.33
CA GLY A 129 -4.24 9.33 7.38
C GLY A 129 -3.38 10.14 6.42
N GLN A 130 -2.16 10.51 6.80
CA GLN A 130 -1.26 11.32 5.98
C GLN A 130 -0.21 10.53 5.22
N MET A 131 0.29 9.45 5.81
CA MET A 131 1.49 8.75 5.33
C MET A 131 1.18 7.44 4.63
N ILE A 132 0.01 6.82 4.88
CA ILE A 132 -0.22 5.42 4.51
C ILE A 132 -1.54 5.27 3.76
N GLY A 133 -1.45 4.72 2.55
CA GLY A 133 -2.59 4.22 1.78
C GLY A 133 -2.74 2.72 1.96
N PHE A 134 -3.92 2.27 2.39
CA PHE A 134 -4.18 0.85 2.63
C PHE A 134 -4.99 0.22 1.50
N ILE A 135 -4.56 -0.97 1.07
CA ILE A 135 -5.27 -1.84 0.14
C ILE A 135 -5.47 -3.18 0.86
N PHE A 136 -6.70 -3.52 1.18
CA PHE A 136 -7.06 -4.76 1.90
C PHE A 136 -7.59 -5.83 0.96
N GLN A 137 -7.39 -7.09 1.31
CA GLN A 137 -7.94 -8.25 0.60
C GLN A 137 -9.47 -8.19 0.49
N SER A 138 -10.16 -7.75 1.53
CA SER A 138 -11.63 -7.65 1.59
C SER A 138 -12.18 -6.31 1.08
N PHE A 139 -11.35 -5.50 0.40
CA PHE A 139 -11.67 -4.17 -0.14
C PHE A 139 -12.02 -3.13 0.92
N ASN A 140 -12.71 -3.48 1.99
CA ASN A 140 -13.14 -2.62 3.11
C ASN A 140 -13.83 -1.32 2.64
N LEU A 141 -14.66 -1.41 1.59
CA LEU A 141 -15.49 -0.30 1.14
C LEU A 141 -16.69 -0.12 2.06
N ILE A 142 -17.06 1.12 2.31
CA ILE A 142 -18.27 1.46 3.08
C ILE A 142 -19.50 1.17 2.21
N PRO A 143 -20.36 0.20 2.59
CA PRO A 143 -21.41 -0.29 1.70
C PRO A 143 -22.52 0.71 1.42
N THR A 144 -22.70 1.71 2.29
CA THR A 144 -23.70 2.78 2.17
C THR A 144 -23.22 3.98 1.36
N LEU A 145 -21.92 4.07 1.08
CA LEU A 145 -21.31 5.12 0.27
C LEU A 145 -21.14 4.64 -1.18
N ASN A 146 -21.40 5.52 -2.13
CA ASN A 146 -21.13 5.23 -3.53
C ASN A 146 -19.61 5.16 -3.82
N THR A 147 -19.25 4.83 -5.04
CA THR A 147 -17.86 4.66 -5.49
C THR A 147 -17.04 5.93 -5.27
N LEU A 148 -17.56 7.09 -5.66
CA LEU A 148 -16.86 8.37 -5.52
C LEU A 148 -16.70 8.75 -4.03
N GLU A 149 -17.75 8.61 -3.24
CA GLU A 149 -17.73 8.87 -1.80
C GLU A 149 -16.72 7.97 -1.07
N ASN A 150 -16.65 6.69 -1.42
CA ASN A 150 -15.61 5.80 -0.87
C ASN A 150 -14.19 6.29 -1.17
N VAL A 151 -13.93 6.79 -2.39
CA VAL A 151 -12.61 7.33 -2.76
C VAL A 151 -12.32 8.64 -2.05
N MET A 152 -13.32 9.50 -1.86
CA MET A 152 -13.17 10.82 -1.20
C MET A 152 -12.99 10.71 0.31
N LEU A 153 -13.42 9.62 0.95
CA LEU A 153 -13.45 9.47 2.40
C LEU A 153 -12.16 9.87 3.13
N PRO A 154 -10.93 9.46 2.66
CA PRO A 154 -9.70 9.91 3.31
C PRO A 154 -9.47 11.44 3.23
N LEU A 155 -9.96 12.10 2.18
CA LEU A 155 -9.85 13.56 2.01
C LEU A 155 -10.80 14.31 2.96
N GLU A 156 -11.98 13.74 3.22
CA GLU A 156 -12.93 14.30 4.20
C GLU A 156 -12.33 14.26 5.61
N PHE A 157 -11.62 13.19 5.99
CA PHE A 157 -10.91 13.13 7.27
C PHE A 157 -9.72 14.09 7.37
N GLN A 158 -9.22 14.58 6.23
CA GLN A 158 -8.18 15.61 6.16
C GLN A 158 -8.79 17.03 6.10
N GLU A 159 -10.11 17.17 6.22
CA GLU A 159 -10.83 18.43 6.11
C GLU A 159 -10.59 19.17 4.77
N GLU A 160 -10.29 18.39 3.71
CA GLU A 160 -10.09 18.96 2.37
C GLU A 160 -11.40 19.59 1.86
N GLU A 161 -11.29 20.70 1.16
CA GLU A 161 -12.42 21.41 0.59
C GLU A 161 -13.21 20.48 -0.37
N ALA A 162 -14.55 20.43 -0.21
CA ALA A 162 -15.41 19.45 -0.88
C ALA A 162 -15.25 19.44 -2.42
N THR A 163 -15.04 20.62 -3.04
CA THR A 163 -14.84 20.73 -4.50
C THR A 163 -13.51 20.13 -4.92
N ARG A 164 -12.45 20.30 -4.12
CA ARG A 164 -11.13 19.72 -4.37
C ARG A 164 -11.15 18.21 -4.14
N ALA A 165 -11.75 17.76 -3.05
CA ALA A 165 -11.91 16.34 -2.75
C ALA A 165 -12.64 15.62 -3.88
N ARG A 166 -13.75 16.22 -4.38
CA ARG A 166 -14.52 15.68 -5.51
C ARG A 166 -13.68 15.58 -6.79
N LYS A 167 -12.99 16.65 -7.19
CA LYS A 167 -12.13 16.65 -8.38
C LYS A 167 -11.04 15.58 -8.27
N ARG A 168 -10.42 15.45 -7.10
CA ARG A 168 -9.40 14.43 -6.83
C ARG A 168 -9.98 13.02 -6.93
N GLY A 169 -11.15 12.77 -6.31
CA GLY A 169 -11.83 11.48 -6.38
C GLY A 169 -12.21 11.09 -7.82
N GLU A 170 -12.76 12.04 -8.58
CA GLU A 170 -13.12 11.82 -9.99
C GLU A 170 -11.90 11.49 -10.85
N TYR A 171 -10.80 12.20 -10.67
CA TYR A 171 -9.52 11.95 -11.34
C TYR A 171 -8.97 10.55 -11.01
N LEU A 172 -9.00 10.14 -9.73
CA LEU A 172 -8.53 8.82 -9.32
C LEU A 172 -9.40 7.69 -9.90
N LEU A 173 -10.73 7.90 -9.99
CA LEU A 173 -11.62 6.95 -10.66
C LEU A 173 -11.38 6.85 -12.15
N GLU A 174 -10.97 7.94 -12.81
CA GLU A 174 -10.54 7.91 -14.21
C GLU A 174 -9.27 7.07 -14.38
N ILE A 175 -8.26 7.28 -13.53
CA ILE A 175 -7.00 6.51 -13.54
C ILE A 175 -7.25 4.99 -13.43
N VAL A 176 -8.18 4.58 -12.56
CA VAL A 176 -8.51 3.16 -12.39
C VAL A 176 -9.59 2.65 -13.34
N GLY A 177 -10.00 3.46 -14.33
CA GLY A 177 -10.97 3.09 -15.37
C GLY A 177 -12.38 2.86 -14.84
N LEU A 178 -12.86 3.71 -13.92
CA LEU A 178 -14.19 3.62 -13.29
C LEU A 178 -14.97 4.93 -13.34
N SER A 179 -14.69 5.80 -14.32
CA SER A 179 -15.36 7.10 -14.48
C SER A 179 -16.88 6.98 -14.62
N ASP A 180 -17.37 5.90 -15.25
CA ASP A 180 -18.80 5.61 -15.46
C ASP A 180 -19.48 5.00 -14.23
N LYS A 181 -18.73 4.61 -13.19
CA LYS A 181 -19.23 3.93 -11.99
C LYS A 181 -19.28 4.80 -10.74
N LYS A 182 -19.10 6.11 -10.86
CA LYS A 182 -19.00 7.07 -9.74
C LYS A 182 -20.15 6.95 -8.74
N GLN A 183 -21.37 6.71 -9.20
CA GLN A 183 -22.60 6.66 -8.40
C GLN A 183 -22.98 5.23 -7.96
N ASN A 184 -22.25 4.20 -8.41
CA ASN A 184 -22.56 2.84 -8.04
C ASN A 184 -22.19 2.56 -6.59
N LEU A 185 -23.05 1.79 -5.89
CA LEU A 185 -22.73 1.23 -4.57
C LEU A 185 -21.77 0.03 -4.71
N PRO A 186 -21.00 -0.31 -3.67
CA PRO A 186 -20.11 -1.48 -3.68
C PRO A 186 -20.79 -2.79 -4.06
N SER A 187 -22.08 -2.98 -3.71
CA SER A 187 -22.87 -4.14 -4.06
C SER A 187 -23.15 -4.29 -5.57
N GLN A 188 -23.03 -3.19 -6.33
CA GLN A 188 -23.26 -3.14 -7.77
C GLN A 188 -21.97 -3.33 -8.60
N LEU A 189 -20.83 -3.51 -7.91
CA LEU A 189 -19.51 -3.63 -8.53
C LEU A 189 -19.02 -5.07 -8.51
N SER A 190 -18.28 -5.48 -9.54
CA SER A 190 -17.54 -6.75 -9.52
C SER A 190 -16.40 -6.72 -8.49
N GLY A 191 -15.82 -7.88 -8.16
CA GLY A 191 -14.66 -7.97 -7.25
C GLY A 191 -13.49 -7.09 -7.71
N GLY A 192 -13.12 -7.18 -8.98
CA GLY A 192 -12.05 -6.37 -9.56
C GLY A 192 -12.38 -4.87 -9.59
N GLN A 193 -13.64 -4.49 -9.80
CA GLN A 193 -14.06 -3.08 -9.70
C GLN A 193 -13.95 -2.57 -8.26
N ARG A 194 -14.40 -3.35 -7.27
CA ARG A 194 -14.24 -3.01 -5.84
C ARG A 194 -12.78 -2.83 -5.46
N GLN A 195 -11.89 -3.70 -5.94
CA GLN A 195 -10.45 -3.56 -5.69
C GLN A 195 -9.88 -2.29 -6.29
N ARG A 196 -10.27 -1.95 -7.53
CA ARG A 196 -9.85 -0.69 -8.17
C ARG A 196 -10.36 0.54 -7.40
N VAL A 197 -11.55 0.50 -6.83
CA VAL A 197 -12.05 1.56 -5.92
C VAL A 197 -11.21 1.64 -4.65
N ALA A 198 -10.85 0.50 -4.04
CA ALA A 198 -9.99 0.47 -2.86
C ALA A 198 -8.59 1.04 -3.15
N ILE A 199 -8.04 0.76 -4.33
CA ILE A 199 -6.78 1.36 -4.79
C ILE A 199 -6.93 2.87 -4.99
N ALA A 200 -7.96 3.34 -5.68
CA ALA A 200 -8.22 4.77 -5.85
C ALA A 200 -8.34 5.48 -4.50
N ARG A 201 -9.05 4.88 -3.55
CA ARG A 201 -9.16 5.38 -2.17
C ARG A 201 -7.80 5.46 -1.48
N SER A 202 -6.95 4.44 -1.62
CA SER A 202 -5.62 4.43 -1.00
C SER A 202 -4.72 5.56 -1.49
N LEU A 203 -4.97 6.07 -2.71
CA LEU A 203 -4.21 7.14 -3.35
C LEU A 203 -4.81 8.55 -3.13
N ALA A 204 -5.94 8.64 -2.45
CA ALA A 204 -6.69 9.90 -2.33
C ALA A 204 -5.84 11.04 -1.76
N VAL A 205 -5.18 10.82 -0.64
CA VAL A 205 -4.30 11.78 0.04
C VAL A 205 -2.86 11.81 -0.49
N ASN A 206 -2.61 11.13 -1.61
CA ASN A 206 -1.27 11.00 -2.19
C ASN A 206 -0.19 10.52 -1.21
N PRO A 207 -0.40 9.42 -0.46
CA PRO A 207 0.51 8.99 0.58
C PRO A 207 1.85 8.53 0.00
N PRO A 208 2.98 8.69 0.74
CA PRO A 208 4.29 8.17 0.32
C PRO A 208 4.40 6.64 0.42
N ILE A 209 3.56 6.00 1.24
CA ILE A 209 3.58 4.56 1.50
C ILE A 209 2.24 3.94 1.10
N ILE A 210 2.30 2.85 0.34
CA ILE A 210 1.15 1.98 0.05
C ILE A 210 1.38 0.63 0.73
N LEU A 211 0.46 0.24 1.61
CA LEU A 211 0.44 -1.07 2.24
C LEU A 211 -0.67 -1.92 1.62
N ALA A 212 -0.34 -3.08 1.10
CA ALA A 212 -1.30 -3.98 0.47
C ALA A 212 -1.27 -5.37 1.13
N ASP A 213 -2.41 -5.80 1.68
CA ASP A 213 -2.61 -7.14 2.24
C ASP A 213 -3.36 -8.00 1.23
N GLU A 214 -2.67 -9.00 0.66
CA GLU A 214 -3.21 -9.94 -0.34
C GLU A 214 -4.03 -9.23 -1.45
N PRO A 215 -3.46 -8.21 -2.14
CA PRO A 215 -4.24 -7.31 -3.01
C PRO A 215 -4.91 -7.99 -4.19
N THR A 216 -4.52 -9.23 -4.51
CA THR A 216 -5.04 -10.05 -5.62
C THR A 216 -5.81 -11.27 -5.16
N GLY A 217 -5.86 -11.58 -3.86
CA GLY A 217 -6.35 -12.85 -3.33
C GLY A 217 -7.84 -13.18 -3.63
N ASN A 218 -8.65 -12.18 -3.95
CA ASN A 218 -10.07 -12.33 -4.28
C ASN A 218 -10.39 -12.02 -5.76
N LEU A 219 -9.37 -12.01 -6.64
CA LEU A 219 -9.50 -11.62 -8.03
C LEU A 219 -9.18 -12.77 -8.98
N ASP A 220 -9.71 -12.71 -10.19
CA ASP A 220 -9.24 -13.57 -11.28
C ASP A 220 -7.82 -13.18 -11.70
N SER A 221 -7.07 -14.10 -12.28
CA SER A 221 -5.65 -13.93 -12.61
C SER A 221 -5.38 -12.70 -13.49
N LYS A 222 -6.27 -12.40 -14.46
CA LYS A 222 -6.10 -11.26 -15.37
C LYS A 222 -6.25 -9.93 -14.62
N THR A 223 -7.25 -9.82 -13.77
CA THR A 223 -7.48 -8.64 -12.93
C THR A 223 -6.36 -8.51 -11.89
N GLY A 224 -5.92 -9.64 -11.31
CA GLY A 224 -4.78 -9.67 -10.38
C GLY A 224 -3.52 -9.12 -11.01
N SER A 225 -3.11 -9.64 -12.17
CA SER A 225 -1.92 -9.16 -12.89
C SER A 225 -1.99 -7.67 -13.20
N TYR A 226 -3.16 -7.17 -13.62
CA TYR A 226 -3.36 -5.72 -13.84
C TYR A 226 -3.11 -4.89 -12.58
N ILE A 227 -3.63 -5.33 -11.42
CA ILE A 227 -3.43 -4.63 -10.15
C ILE A 227 -1.95 -4.59 -9.77
N LEU A 228 -1.23 -5.72 -9.95
CA LEU A 228 0.19 -5.79 -9.64
C LEU A 228 1.02 -4.88 -10.55
N GLU A 229 0.72 -4.86 -11.86
CA GLU A 229 1.35 -3.93 -12.81
C GLU A 229 1.05 -2.47 -12.49
N PHE A 230 -0.17 -2.16 -12.06
CA PHE A 230 -0.53 -0.81 -11.64
C PHE A 230 0.30 -0.35 -10.44
N LEU A 231 0.44 -1.20 -9.41
CA LEU A 231 1.26 -0.90 -8.24
C LEU A 231 2.75 -0.77 -8.61
N ALA A 232 3.26 -1.61 -9.50
CA ALA A 232 4.63 -1.50 -10.01
C ALA A 232 4.87 -0.15 -10.71
N LYS A 233 3.92 0.30 -11.55
CA LYS A 233 4.02 1.62 -12.20
C LYS A 233 3.97 2.79 -11.22
N LEU A 234 3.17 2.72 -10.15
CA LEU A 234 3.19 3.73 -9.09
C LEU A 234 4.57 3.83 -8.44
N HIS A 235 5.22 2.69 -8.19
CA HIS A 235 6.57 2.65 -7.66
C HIS A 235 7.58 3.25 -8.66
N GLU A 236 7.58 2.79 -9.91
CA GLU A 236 8.54 3.19 -10.94
C GLU A 236 8.42 4.66 -11.33
N ASN A 237 7.19 5.16 -11.53
CA ASN A 237 6.93 6.49 -12.07
C ASN A 237 6.85 7.58 -11.00
N GLU A 238 6.39 7.23 -9.79
CA GLU A 238 6.12 8.21 -8.73
C GLU A 238 7.02 8.03 -7.51
N GLY A 239 7.88 7.01 -7.51
CA GLY A 239 8.79 6.73 -6.38
C GLY A 239 8.08 6.32 -5.10
N LYS A 240 6.82 5.85 -5.19
CA LYS A 240 6.07 5.38 -4.01
C LYS A 240 6.77 4.19 -3.35
N THR A 241 6.78 4.17 -2.03
CA THR A 241 7.17 2.99 -1.26
C THR A 241 5.99 2.04 -1.23
N ILE A 242 6.16 0.85 -1.81
CA ILE A 242 5.11 -0.17 -1.88
C ILE A 242 5.51 -1.35 -0.98
N ILE A 243 4.63 -1.75 -0.08
CA ILE A 243 4.83 -2.90 0.79
C ILE A 243 3.65 -3.84 0.58
N ILE A 244 3.92 -5.03 0.07
CA ILE A 244 2.89 -6.04 -0.19
C ILE A 244 3.13 -7.26 0.68
N VAL A 245 2.08 -7.69 1.36
CA VAL A 245 2.04 -8.92 2.13
C VAL A 245 1.23 -9.93 1.34
N THR A 246 1.81 -11.07 0.98
CA THR A 246 1.14 -12.07 0.16
C THR A 246 1.76 -13.46 0.28
N HIS A 247 1.10 -14.46 -0.24
CA HIS A 247 1.64 -15.79 -0.52
C HIS A 247 1.87 -16.01 -2.03
N ASP A 248 1.46 -15.04 -2.88
CA ASP A 248 1.59 -15.11 -4.34
C ASP A 248 3.02 -14.76 -4.77
N LEU A 249 3.65 -15.67 -5.50
CA LEU A 249 5.01 -15.50 -6.00
C LEU A 249 5.09 -14.65 -7.27
N GLU A 250 3.99 -14.42 -7.98
CA GLU A 250 4.01 -13.63 -9.22
C GLU A 250 4.43 -12.17 -8.97
N ILE A 251 4.12 -11.62 -7.79
CA ILE A 251 4.48 -10.26 -7.41
C ILE A 251 6.00 -10.07 -7.26
N VAL A 252 6.71 -11.14 -6.96
CA VAL A 252 8.15 -11.10 -6.65
C VAL A 252 8.99 -10.54 -7.81
N LYS A 253 8.50 -10.65 -9.05
CA LYS A 253 9.16 -10.08 -10.24
C LYS A 253 9.29 -8.55 -10.20
N HIS A 254 8.40 -7.86 -9.46
CA HIS A 254 8.39 -6.40 -9.31
C HIS A 254 9.12 -5.94 -8.03
N ALA A 255 9.48 -6.88 -7.14
CA ALA A 255 10.08 -6.55 -5.86
C ALA A 255 11.54 -6.10 -6.01
N THR A 256 11.90 -5.00 -5.34
CA THR A 256 13.31 -4.63 -5.12
C THR A 256 13.92 -5.40 -3.96
N ARG A 257 13.06 -5.86 -3.02
CA ARG A 257 13.45 -6.69 -1.89
C ARG A 257 12.32 -7.62 -1.46
N VAL A 258 12.67 -8.85 -1.08
CA VAL A 258 11.73 -9.85 -0.59
C VAL A 258 12.13 -10.27 0.82
N VAL A 259 11.18 -10.25 1.74
CA VAL A 259 11.31 -10.71 3.13
C VAL A 259 10.49 -12.00 3.28
N TYR A 260 11.13 -13.06 3.70
CA TYR A 260 10.47 -14.33 4.01
C TYR A 260 10.18 -14.40 5.50
N LEU A 261 8.90 -14.46 5.84
CA LEU A 261 8.42 -14.54 7.23
C LEU A 261 7.90 -15.94 7.54
N ARG A 262 8.39 -16.52 8.62
CA ARG A 262 7.96 -17.83 9.10
C ARG A 262 7.88 -17.84 10.62
N ASP A 263 6.78 -18.37 11.16
CA ASP A 263 6.55 -18.54 12.61
C ASP A 263 6.84 -17.27 13.44
N GLY A 264 6.56 -16.10 12.86
CA GLY A 264 6.76 -14.81 13.50
C GLY A 264 8.20 -14.25 13.41
N GLU A 265 9.09 -14.89 12.67
CA GLU A 265 10.50 -14.50 12.51
C GLU A 265 10.84 -14.24 11.03
N ILE A 266 11.83 -13.39 10.76
CA ILE A 266 12.38 -13.23 9.43
C ILE A 266 13.38 -14.37 9.18
N GLU A 267 12.99 -15.27 8.28
CA GLU A 267 13.85 -16.41 7.88
C GLU A 267 14.95 -15.96 6.90
N LYS A 268 14.59 -15.06 5.98
CA LYS A 268 15.50 -14.63 4.90
C LYS A 268 15.08 -13.28 4.35
N ILE A 269 16.07 -12.53 3.88
CA ILE A 269 15.86 -11.31 3.08
C ILE A 269 16.63 -11.45 1.77
N GLU A 270 15.97 -11.25 0.63
CA GLU A 270 16.57 -11.22 -0.70
C GLU A 270 16.51 -9.80 -1.25
N ILE A 271 17.67 -9.27 -1.66
CA ILE A 271 17.76 -8.03 -2.42
C ILE A 271 17.74 -8.41 -3.90
N ARG A 272 16.92 -7.72 -4.69
CA ARG A 272 16.80 -7.92 -6.13
C ARG A 272 17.28 -6.67 -6.85
N GLU A 273 18.22 -6.84 -7.75
CA GLU A 273 18.56 -5.80 -8.70
C GLU A 273 17.40 -5.71 -9.70
N ASN A 274 16.83 -4.50 -9.88
CA ASN A 274 15.90 -4.25 -10.97
C ASN A 274 16.67 -4.47 -12.28
N ASN A 275 16.58 -5.65 -12.86
CA ASN A 275 16.88 -5.84 -14.26
C ASN A 275 15.82 -5.06 -15.03
N GLY A 276 16.10 -3.79 -15.28
CA GLY A 276 15.30 -2.99 -16.18
C GLY A 276 15.04 -3.81 -17.42
N SER A 277 13.77 -4.03 -17.73
CA SER A 277 13.32 -4.67 -18.97
C SER A 277 14.01 -4.00 -20.15
N GLY A 278 15.16 -4.55 -20.53
CA GLY A 278 15.71 -4.41 -21.86
C GLY A 278 15.00 -5.43 -22.75
N GLU A 279 14.17 -4.99 -23.60
CA GLU A 279 13.85 -5.27 -24.99
C GLU A 279 12.40 -5.02 -25.29
#